data_ec9375dfb2d6f26772c84c2cd9fcda2a
#
_entry.id   ec9375dfb2d6f26772c84c2cd9fcda2a
#
_cell.length_a   1.000
_cell.length_b   1.000
_cell.length_c   1.000
_cell.angle_alpha   90.00
_cell.angle_beta   90.00
_cell.angle_gamma   90.00
#
_symmetry.space_group_name_H-M   'P 1'
#
loop_
_entity.id
_entity.type
_entity.pdbx_description
1 polymer ?
#
loop_
_entity_poly.entity_id
_entity_poly.type
_entity_poly.pdbx_seq_one_letter_code
_entity_poly.pdbx_strand_id
1 'polypeptide(L)'
;LTILIGINDTWRRFDSNVISKPEDFKACYKRILDKTLEKLSPTLVLMDPFVLPVPEDRRMWREDLDARINIVRELAKEYKAFYVPLDGLFHQAAATTPYEYWCPDGVHPTLAGHGLIAKAWLETVLGK
;
A
#
# COMPACT_ATOMS: atom_id res chain seq x y z
N LEU A 1 -6.33 -8.93 11.14
CA LEU A 1 -6.44 -8.87 9.68
C LEU A 1 -5.48 -7.82 9.14
N THR A 2 -4.56 -8.21 8.27
CA THR A 2 -3.66 -7.29 7.54
C THR A 2 -4.12 -7.16 6.10
N ILE A 3 -4.19 -5.91 5.59
CA ILE A 3 -4.60 -5.62 4.22
C ILE A 3 -3.55 -4.73 3.54
N LEU A 4 -3.08 -5.17 2.37
CA LEU A 4 -2.23 -4.43 1.44
C LEU A 4 -2.82 -4.56 0.04
N ILE A 5 -3.53 -3.54 -0.42
CA ILE A 5 -4.19 -3.49 -1.73
C ILE A 5 -4.17 -2.07 -2.30
N GLY A 6 -4.35 -1.95 -3.60
CA GLY A 6 -4.52 -0.67 -4.31
C GLY A 6 -3.60 -0.49 -5.50
N ILE A 7 -2.44 -1.17 -5.53
CA ILE A 7 -1.49 -1.00 -6.64
C ILE A 7 -2.06 -1.53 -7.97
N ASN A 8 -2.87 -2.59 -7.94
CA ASN A 8 -3.46 -3.15 -9.16
C ASN A 8 -4.51 -2.22 -9.79
N ASP A 9 -5.21 -1.42 -9.00
CA ASP A 9 -6.12 -0.39 -9.52
C ASP A 9 -5.35 0.65 -10.32
N THR A 10 -4.22 1.13 -9.77
CA THR A 10 -3.31 2.05 -10.45
C THR A 10 -2.69 1.40 -11.69
N TRP A 11 -2.18 0.18 -11.57
CA TRP A 11 -1.55 -0.53 -12.68
C TRP A 11 -2.49 -0.65 -13.88
N ARG A 12 -3.73 -1.09 -13.66
CA ARG A 12 -4.71 -1.27 -14.75
C ARG A 12 -5.07 0.02 -15.46
N ARG A 13 -4.98 1.16 -14.79
CA ARG A 13 -5.16 2.46 -15.43
C ARG A 13 -4.09 2.70 -16.50
N PHE A 14 -2.84 2.35 -16.22
CA PHE A 14 -1.70 2.65 -17.09
C PHE A 14 -1.40 1.57 -18.13
N ASP A 15 -1.69 0.31 -17.86
CA ASP A 15 -1.44 -0.78 -18.82
C ASP A 15 -2.65 -1.14 -19.67
N SER A 16 -3.85 -1.03 -19.13
CA SER A 16 -5.08 -1.53 -19.76
C SER A 16 -6.17 -0.45 -19.91
N ASN A 17 -5.87 0.79 -19.54
CA ASN A 17 -6.79 1.93 -19.56
C ASN A 17 -8.12 1.66 -18.79
N VAL A 18 -8.05 0.85 -17.74
CA VAL A 18 -9.18 0.57 -16.86
C VAL A 18 -9.13 1.52 -15.67
N ILE A 19 -10.07 2.47 -15.65
CA ILE A 19 -10.11 3.49 -14.61
C ILE A 19 -10.95 3.00 -13.43
N SER A 20 -10.33 2.95 -12.25
CA SER A 20 -10.99 2.77 -10.96
C SER A 20 -10.94 4.10 -10.22
N LYS A 21 -12.08 4.71 -9.98
CA LYS A 21 -12.14 5.99 -9.30
C LYS A 21 -11.72 5.86 -7.83
N PRO A 22 -11.00 6.83 -7.24
CA PRO A 22 -10.64 6.80 -5.83
C PRO A 22 -11.85 6.61 -4.89
N GLU A 23 -13.00 7.21 -5.21
CA GLU A 23 -14.22 7.10 -4.42
C GLU A 23 -14.76 5.65 -4.42
N ASP A 24 -14.72 4.97 -5.55
CA ASP A 24 -15.15 3.57 -5.67
C ASP A 24 -14.20 2.64 -4.91
N PHE A 25 -12.89 2.89 -5.01
CA PHE A 25 -11.88 2.19 -4.22
C PHE A 25 -12.14 2.35 -2.71
N LYS A 26 -12.37 3.58 -2.25
CA LYS A 26 -12.70 3.87 -0.84
C LYS A 26 -13.96 3.13 -0.39
N ALA A 27 -15.02 3.18 -1.20
CA ALA A 27 -16.29 2.53 -0.88
C ALA A 27 -16.17 1.01 -0.79
N CYS A 28 -15.42 0.39 -1.72
CA CYS A 28 -15.16 -1.04 -1.71
C CYS A 28 -14.31 -1.45 -0.49
N TYR A 29 -13.29 -0.68 -0.18
CA TYR A 29 -12.43 -0.93 0.98
C TYR A 29 -13.22 -0.85 2.29
N LYS A 30 -14.04 0.20 2.47
CA LYS A 30 -14.94 0.34 3.63
C LYS A 30 -15.85 -0.87 3.76
N ARG A 31 -16.45 -1.32 2.66
CA ARG A 31 -17.34 -2.49 2.68
C ARG A 31 -16.63 -3.76 3.14
N ILE A 32 -15.36 -3.94 2.79
CA ILE A 32 -14.54 -5.07 3.29
C ILE A 32 -14.37 -4.94 4.81
N LEU A 33 -14.00 -3.77 5.30
CA LEU A 33 -13.78 -3.51 6.72
C LEU A 33 -15.06 -3.69 7.53
N ASP A 34 -16.16 -3.09 7.08
CA ASP A 34 -17.47 -3.17 7.74
C ASP A 34 -17.94 -4.63 7.85
N LYS A 35 -17.92 -5.38 6.74
CA LYS A 35 -18.31 -6.80 6.74
C LYS A 35 -17.41 -7.67 7.60
N THR A 36 -16.14 -7.33 7.69
CA THR A 36 -15.21 -8.04 8.59
C THR A 36 -15.58 -7.80 10.04
N LEU A 37 -15.85 -6.54 10.42
CA LEU A 37 -16.19 -6.18 11.78
C LEU A 37 -17.60 -6.63 12.21
N GLU A 38 -18.53 -6.80 11.27
CA GLU A 38 -19.85 -7.38 11.54
C GLU A 38 -19.75 -8.84 12.05
N LYS A 39 -18.75 -9.59 11.60
CA LYS A 39 -18.63 -11.02 11.86
C LYS A 39 -17.48 -11.39 12.79
N LEU A 40 -16.46 -10.57 12.83
CA LEU A 40 -15.20 -10.81 13.53
C LEU A 40 -14.79 -9.55 14.27
N SER A 41 -13.94 -9.71 15.28
CA SER A 41 -13.34 -8.57 16.02
C SER A 41 -11.81 -8.62 15.90
N PRO A 42 -11.24 -8.60 14.70
CA PRO A 42 -9.81 -8.69 14.54
C PRO A 42 -9.12 -7.36 14.83
N THR A 43 -7.87 -7.41 15.25
CA THR A 43 -6.98 -6.27 15.11
C THR A 43 -6.78 -5.99 13.62
N LEU A 44 -7.02 -4.75 13.20
CA LEU A 44 -6.84 -4.32 11.82
C LEU A 44 -5.45 -3.71 11.62
N VAL A 45 -4.78 -4.11 10.54
CA VAL A 45 -3.51 -3.52 10.09
C VAL A 45 -3.67 -3.15 8.61
N LEU A 46 -3.64 -1.86 8.31
CA LEU A 46 -3.75 -1.35 6.95
C LEU A 46 -2.38 -0.87 6.49
N MET A 47 -1.91 -1.41 5.38
CA MET A 47 -0.64 -1.05 4.75
C MET A 47 -0.94 -0.29 3.46
N ASP A 48 -0.28 0.84 3.24
CA ASP A 48 -0.50 1.58 2.00
C ASP A 48 0.14 0.87 0.79
N PRO A 49 -0.49 0.99 -0.39
CA PRO A 49 0.15 0.55 -1.63
C PRO A 49 1.34 1.45 -1.92
N PHE A 50 2.33 0.92 -2.65
CA PHE A 50 3.55 1.64 -2.97
C PHE A 50 3.95 1.43 -4.43
N VAL A 51 4.73 2.36 -4.96
CA VAL A 51 5.40 2.24 -6.26
C VAL A 51 6.75 2.93 -6.22
N LEU A 52 7.79 2.22 -6.64
CA LEU A 52 9.11 2.81 -6.88
C LEU A 52 9.24 3.19 -8.36
N PRO A 53 10.01 4.25 -8.71
CA PRO A 53 10.09 4.78 -10.06
C PRO A 53 11.02 3.94 -10.96
N VAL A 54 10.76 2.65 -11.04
CA VAL A 54 11.48 1.68 -11.87
C VAL A 54 10.50 0.66 -12.47
N PRO A 55 10.47 0.52 -13.81
CA PRO A 55 11.08 1.43 -14.78
C PRO A 55 10.57 2.88 -14.66
N GLU A 56 11.24 3.81 -15.34
CA GLU A 56 11.03 5.25 -15.18
C GLU A 56 9.58 5.72 -15.39
N ASP A 57 8.82 5.04 -16.24
CA ASP A 57 7.40 5.33 -16.50
C ASP A 57 6.50 5.17 -15.25
N ARG A 58 6.95 4.42 -14.25
CA ARG A 58 6.26 4.29 -12.96
C ARG A 58 6.14 5.62 -12.20
N ARG A 59 6.94 6.63 -12.51
CA ARG A 59 6.79 7.98 -11.95
C ARG A 59 5.42 8.57 -12.20
N MET A 60 4.81 8.30 -13.35
CA MET A 60 3.48 8.79 -13.71
C MET A 60 2.37 8.14 -12.85
N TRP A 61 2.63 6.99 -12.26
CA TRP A 61 1.64 6.30 -11.46
C TRP A 61 1.28 7.02 -10.17
N ARG A 62 2.13 7.95 -9.73
CA ARG A 62 1.89 8.80 -8.55
C ARG A 62 0.59 9.58 -8.64
N GLU A 63 0.23 10.06 -9.82
CA GLU A 63 -1.00 10.85 -10.02
C GLU A 63 -2.29 10.07 -9.67
N ASP A 64 -2.25 8.74 -9.72
CA ASP A 64 -3.37 7.87 -9.30
C ASP A 64 -3.14 7.27 -7.91
N LEU A 65 -1.93 6.78 -7.65
CA LEU A 65 -1.63 6.05 -6.41
C LEU A 65 -1.68 6.92 -5.16
N ASP A 66 -1.30 8.19 -5.24
CA ASP A 66 -1.25 9.08 -4.08
C ASP A 66 -2.63 9.26 -3.43
N ALA A 67 -3.69 9.32 -4.23
CA ALA A 67 -5.06 9.36 -3.72
C ALA A 67 -5.42 8.08 -2.94
N ARG A 68 -4.97 6.91 -3.40
CA ARG A 68 -5.21 5.61 -2.74
C ARG A 68 -4.43 5.50 -1.44
N ILE A 69 -3.18 5.96 -1.41
CA ILE A 69 -2.37 6.04 -0.19
C ILE A 69 -3.09 6.89 0.87
N ASN A 70 -3.59 8.06 0.47
CA ASN A 70 -4.33 8.94 1.37
C ASN A 70 -5.61 8.28 1.90
N ILE A 71 -6.36 7.57 1.04
CA ILE A 71 -7.55 6.82 1.43
C ILE A 71 -7.21 5.76 2.47
N VAL A 72 -6.17 4.96 2.28
CA VAL A 72 -5.76 3.93 3.25
C VAL A 72 -5.40 4.56 4.60
N ARG A 73 -4.70 5.70 4.59
CA ARG A 73 -4.37 6.46 5.80
C ARG A 73 -5.62 6.96 6.54
N GLU A 74 -6.58 7.54 5.80
CA GLU A 74 -7.86 7.98 6.36
C GLU A 74 -8.66 6.83 6.97
N LEU A 75 -8.74 5.70 6.27
CA LEU A 75 -9.43 4.50 6.74
C LEU A 75 -8.77 3.92 7.98
N ALA A 76 -7.44 3.89 8.04
CA ALA A 76 -6.73 3.43 9.24
C ALA A 76 -7.11 4.27 10.46
N LYS A 77 -7.21 5.59 10.29
CA LYS A 77 -7.67 6.50 11.36
C LYS A 77 -9.14 6.27 11.73
N GLU A 78 -10.03 6.18 10.73
CA GLU A 78 -11.47 5.98 10.92
C GLU A 78 -11.77 4.67 11.67
N TYR A 79 -11.10 3.59 11.29
CA TYR A 79 -11.30 2.25 11.85
C TYR A 79 -10.39 1.93 13.04
N LYS A 80 -9.60 2.89 13.51
CA LYS A 80 -8.62 2.72 14.60
C LYS A 80 -7.68 1.54 14.36
N ALA A 81 -7.28 1.35 13.11
CA ALA A 81 -6.37 0.31 12.67
C ALA A 81 -4.91 0.76 12.85
N PHE A 82 -4.00 -0.20 13.00
CA PHE A 82 -2.58 0.07 12.79
C PHE A 82 -2.35 0.46 11.33
N TYR A 83 -1.48 1.44 11.12
CA TYR A 83 -1.13 1.91 9.78
C TYR A 83 0.36 1.73 9.52
N VAL A 84 0.69 1.05 8.41
CA VAL A 84 2.08 0.83 7.99
C VAL A 84 2.35 1.63 6.71
N PRO A 85 3.17 2.70 6.76
CA PRO A 85 3.42 3.60 5.63
C PRO A 85 4.47 3.04 4.67
N LEU A 86 4.13 1.96 3.92
CA LEU A 86 5.10 1.24 3.09
C LEU A 86 5.70 2.11 1.98
N ASP A 87 4.91 2.97 1.34
CA ASP A 87 5.41 3.81 0.26
C ASP A 87 6.55 4.72 0.74
N GLY A 88 6.35 5.39 1.86
CA GLY A 88 7.37 6.23 2.47
C GLY A 88 8.60 5.45 2.93
N LEU A 89 8.39 4.26 3.50
CA LEU A 89 9.49 3.40 3.97
C LEU A 89 10.35 2.87 2.82
N PHE A 90 9.74 2.46 1.70
CA PHE A 90 10.49 2.04 0.52
C PHE A 90 11.28 3.20 -0.10
N HIS A 91 10.69 4.39 -0.19
CA HIS A 91 11.41 5.58 -0.68
C HIS A 91 12.54 6.00 0.26
N GLN A 92 12.37 5.89 1.56
CA GLN A 92 13.43 6.12 2.55
C GLN A 92 14.57 5.11 2.39
N ALA A 93 14.26 3.83 2.27
CA ALA A 93 15.26 2.78 2.07
C ALA A 93 16.02 2.94 0.75
N ALA A 94 15.34 3.41 -0.30
CA ALA A 94 15.92 3.65 -1.61
C ALA A 94 16.76 4.95 -1.68
N ALA A 95 16.80 5.75 -0.63
CA ALA A 95 17.69 6.92 -0.58
C ALA A 95 19.19 6.54 -0.59
N THR A 96 19.53 5.33 -0.14
CA THR A 96 20.91 4.84 -0.05
C THR A 96 21.17 3.55 -0.84
N THR A 97 20.12 2.93 -1.36
CA THR A 97 20.19 1.63 -2.07
C THR A 97 19.32 1.70 -3.31
N PRO A 98 19.76 1.20 -4.49
CA PRO A 98 18.98 1.28 -5.72
C PRO A 98 17.56 0.72 -5.58
N TYR A 99 16.62 1.30 -6.31
CA TYR A 99 15.23 0.85 -6.30
C TYR A 99 15.07 -0.64 -6.64
N GLU A 100 15.86 -1.12 -7.59
CA GLU A 100 15.84 -2.51 -8.08
C GLU A 100 16.22 -3.53 -7.00
N TYR A 101 17.00 -3.11 -6.03
CA TYR A 101 17.32 -3.96 -4.88
C TYR A 101 16.07 -4.30 -4.06
N TRP A 102 15.13 -3.37 -3.99
CA TRP A 102 13.89 -3.51 -3.23
C TRP A 102 12.74 -4.08 -4.07
N CYS A 103 12.53 -3.52 -5.28
CA CYS A 103 11.45 -3.89 -6.20
C CYS A 103 11.92 -3.69 -7.64
N PRO A 104 12.34 -4.75 -8.37
CA PRO A 104 12.93 -4.61 -9.72
C PRO A 104 12.00 -3.98 -10.76
N ASP A 105 10.70 -4.11 -10.58
CA ASP A 105 9.66 -3.54 -11.44
C ASP A 105 8.84 -2.44 -10.77
N GLY A 106 9.29 -1.99 -9.61
CA GLY A 106 8.68 -0.91 -8.84
C GLY A 106 7.55 -1.34 -7.91
N VAL A 107 7.00 -2.56 -8.04
CA VAL A 107 5.80 -3.00 -7.30
C VAL A 107 5.90 -4.39 -6.68
N HIS A 108 6.73 -5.28 -7.21
CA HIS A 108 6.93 -6.63 -6.65
C HIS A 108 8.23 -6.68 -5.83
N PRO A 109 8.12 -6.83 -4.49
CA PRO A 109 9.29 -6.83 -3.62
C PRO A 109 10.19 -8.05 -3.86
N THR A 110 11.50 -7.82 -3.77
CA THR A 110 12.51 -8.87 -3.61
C THR A 110 12.43 -9.46 -2.20
N LEU A 111 13.29 -10.42 -1.89
CA LEU A 111 13.44 -10.91 -0.53
C LEU A 111 13.80 -9.78 0.45
N ALA A 112 14.67 -8.84 0.03
CA ALA A 112 15.02 -7.66 0.83
C ALA A 112 13.80 -6.75 1.03
N GLY A 113 13.00 -6.52 -0.03
CA GLY A 113 11.75 -5.76 0.04
C GLY A 113 10.73 -6.40 0.98
N HIS A 114 10.55 -7.71 0.92
CA HIS A 114 9.71 -8.43 1.88
C HIS A 114 10.23 -8.33 3.31
N GLY A 115 11.55 -8.35 3.51
CA GLY A 115 12.18 -8.11 4.82
C GLY A 115 11.85 -6.73 5.38
N LEU A 116 11.87 -5.70 4.54
CA LEU A 116 11.47 -4.34 4.92
C LEU A 116 10.00 -4.27 5.36
N ILE A 117 9.10 -4.90 4.59
CA ILE A 117 7.66 -4.98 4.92
C ILE A 117 7.46 -5.69 6.26
N ALA A 118 8.09 -6.84 6.46
CA ALA A 118 7.97 -7.61 7.69
C ALA A 118 8.49 -6.82 8.91
N LYS A 119 9.64 -6.16 8.78
CA LYS A 119 10.18 -5.30 9.82
C LYS A 119 9.22 -4.17 10.18
N ALA A 120 8.73 -3.44 9.19
CA ALA A 120 7.79 -2.35 9.39
C ALA A 120 6.51 -2.81 10.10
N TRP A 121 6.00 -3.97 9.72
CA TRP A 121 4.82 -4.57 10.35
C TRP A 121 5.10 -4.90 11.83
N LEU A 122 6.22 -5.56 12.13
CA LEU A 122 6.62 -5.94 13.49
C LEU A 122 6.80 -4.72 14.39
N GLU A 123 7.46 -3.68 13.89
CA GLU A 123 7.67 -2.43 14.62
C GLU A 123 6.33 -1.72 14.91
N THR A 124 5.44 -1.65 13.91
CA THR A 124 4.16 -0.96 14.04
C THR A 124 3.19 -1.70 14.97
N VAL A 125 3.08 -3.03 14.84
CA VAL A 125 2.04 -3.82 15.51
C VAL A 125 2.50 -4.35 16.85
N LEU A 126 3.76 -4.75 16.97
CA LEU A 126 4.31 -5.38 18.17
C LEU A 126 5.30 -4.50 18.93
N GLY A 127 5.70 -3.35 18.40
CA GLY A 127 6.70 -2.48 19.00
C GLY A 127 8.10 -3.10 19.06
N LYS A 128 8.44 -3.95 18.10
CA LYS A 128 9.71 -4.69 18.08
C LYS A 128 10.62 -4.27 16.93
#